data_da494e8a94e2c868885899edb361b8cb
#
_entry.id   da494e8a94e2c868885899edb361b8cb
#
_cell.length_a   1.000
_cell.length_b   1.000
_cell.length_c   1.000
_cell.angle_alpha   90.00
_cell.angle_beta   90.00
_cell.angle_gamma   90.00
#
_symmetry.space_group_name_H-M   'P 1'
#
loop_
_entity.id
_entity.type
_entity.pdbx_description
1 polymer ?
#
loop_
_entity_poly.entity_id
_entity_poly.type
_entity_poly.pdbx_seq_one_letter_code
_entity_poly.pdbx_strand_id
1 'polypeptide(L)'
;IGTDSNVLIDAAGELRALEYSQRLTRRGRAVLADREASTGGTLYRRALAGGAQATGGTTGIAVGQAADLVMLETDDLAYAGRSDDALLDSLVFAGPKRAIRTVWRRGRLVVENGRHVGRDAIEARYRRALDVVLGG
;
A
#
# COMPACT_ATOMS: atom_id res chain seq x y z
N ILE A 1 5.65 4.58 -7.79
CA ILE A 1 5.28 5.57 -6.76
C ILE A 1 6.18 5.42 -5.55
N GLY A 2 6.30 6.48 -4.79
CA GLY A 2 6.99 6.52 -3.51
C GLY A 2 6.56 7.74 -2.74
N THR A 3 6.73 7.72 -1.42
CA THR A 3 6.36 8.83 -0.54
C THR A 3 7.37 9.99 -0.60
N ASP A 4 8.58 9.69 -1.07
CA ASP A 4 9.68 10.65 -1.18
C ASP A 4 9.82 11.51 0.09
N SER A 5 9.61 12.83 -0.03
CA SER A 5 9.69 13.78 1.08
C SER A 5 8.45 13.82 1.99
N ASN A 6 7.42 13.04 1.70
CA ASN A 6 6.23 13.00 2.56
C ASN A 6 6.54 12.38 3.93
N VAL A 7 6.09 13.04 4.97
CA VAL A 7 6.23 12.54 6.34
C VAL A 7 5.32 11.33 6.58
N LEU A 8 4.14 11.32 5.94
CA LEU A 8 3.21 10.20 6.02
C LEU A 8 3.58 9.15 4.97
N ILE A 9 4.04 7.99 5.44
CA ILE A 9 4.35 6.82 4.60
C ILE A 9 3.07 6.01 4.43
N ASP A 10 2.38 6.20 3.30
CA ASP A 10 1.09 5.57 3.00
C ASP A 10 0.95 5.32 1.50
N ALA A 11 1.15 4.06 1.07
CA ALA A 11 1.06 3.70 -0.34
C ALA A 11 -0.33 3.95 -0.94
N ALA A 12 -1.41 3.71 -0.19
CA ALA A 12 -2.77 3.99 -0.64
C ALA A 12 -3.00 5.50 -0.78
N GLY A 13 -2.46 6.28 0.14
CA GLY A 13 -2.47 7.75 0.08
C GLY A 13 -1.76 8.29 -1.16
N GLU A 14 -0.60 7.74 -1.51
CA GLU A 14 0.14 8.13 -2.73
C GLU A 14 -0.65 7.81 -4.02
N LEU A 15 -1.28 6.64 -4.09
CA LEU A 15 -2.14 6.28 -5.22
C LEU A 15 -3.34 7.22 -5.34
N ARG A 16 -3.96 7.57 -4.21
CA ARG A 16 -5.06 8.53 -4.13
C ARG A 16 -4.64 9.93 -4.56
N ALA A 17 -3.50 10.41 -4.07
CA ALA A 17 -2.95 11.71 -4.44
C ALA A 17 -2.65 11.79 -5.94
N LEU A 18 -2.13 10.72 -6.53
CA LEU A 18 -1.89 10.64 -7.98
C LEU A 18 -3.19 10.82 -8.77
N GLU A 19 -4.25 10.08 -8.46
CA GLU A 19 -5.55 10.25 -9.12
C GLU A 19 -6.13 11.65 -8.88
N TYR A 20 -6.07 12.17 -7.66
CA TYR A 20 -6.64 13.48 -7.35
C TYR A 20 -5.92 14.61 -8.06
N SER A 21 -4.60 14.55 -8.23
CA SER A 21 -3.85 15.51 -9.01
C SER A 21 -4.32 15.54 -10.48
N GLN A 22 -4.59 14.37 -11.06
CA GLN A 22 -5.11 14.28 -12.42
C GLN A 22 -6.56 14.80 -12.53
N ARG A 23 -7.41 14.51 -11.54
CA ARG A 23 -8.78 15.06 -11.49
C ARG A 23 -8.79 16.58 -11.49
N LEU A 24 -7.93 17.19 -10.69
CA LEU A 24 -7.80 18.65 -10.63
C LEU A 24 -7.31 19.24 -11.95
N THR A 25 -6.27 18.64 -12.52
CA THR A 25 -5.68 19.10 -13.79
C THR A 25 -6.65 18.96 -14.96
N ARG A 26 -7.33 17.82 -15.06
CA ARG A 26 -8.20 17.49 -16.19
C ARG A 26 -9.67 17.80 -15.94
N ARG A 27 -10.05 18.26 -14.73
CA ARG A 27 -11.42 18.56 -14.32
C ARG A 27 -12.39 17.40 -14.58
N GLY A 28 -11.92 16.16 -14.33
CA GLY A 28 -12.65 14.91 -14.59
C GLY A 28 -12.71 14.02 -13.38
N ARG A 29 -13.43 12.89 -13.51
CA ARG A 29 -13.48 11.79 -12.53
C ARG A 29 -12.91 10.53 -13.15
N ALA A 30 -12.37 9.64 -12.30
CA ALA A 30 -11.80 8.36 -12.72
C ALA A 30 -10.81 8.51 -13.88
N VAL A 31 -9.93 9.54 -13.80
CA VAL A 31 -9.05 9.95 -14.89
C VAL A 31 -8.02 8.87 -15.23
N LEU A 32 -7.57 8.13 -14.23
CA LEU A 32 -6.58 7.06 -14.38
C LEU A 32 -7.22 5.66 -14.43
N ALA A 33 -8.54 5.57 -14.52
CA ALA A 33 -9.21 4.29 -14.75
C ALA A 33 -8.86 3.72 -16.14
N ASP A 34 -8.86 2.39 -16.25
CA ASP A 34 -8.81 1.70 -17.53
C ASP A 34 -10.23 1.31 -17.98
N ARG A 35 -10.37 0.91 -19.26
CA ARG A 35 -11.67 0.49 -19.79
C ARG A 35 -12.24 -0.77 -19.13
N GLU A 36 -11.35 -1.64 -18.67
CA GLU A 36 -11.69 -2.96 -18.11
C GLU A 36 -11.45 -3.06 -16.60
N ALA A 37 -11.04 -1.95 -15.97
CA ALA A 37 -10.66 -1.94 -14.56
C ALA A 37 -11.08 -0.67 -13.86
N SER A 38 -11.35 -0.78 -12.56
CA SER A 38 -11.64 0.36 -11.71
C SER A 38 -10.43 1.29 -11.57
N THR A 39 -10.65 2.50 -11.06
CA THR A 39 -9.55 3.45 -10.82
C THR A 39 -8.54 2.89 -9.81
N GLY A 40 -9.00 2.37 -8.68
CA GLY A 40 -8.12 1.79 -7.66
C GLY A 40 -7.41 0.52 -8.15
N GLY A 41 -8.13 -0.33 -8.88
CA GLY A 41 -7.56 -1.53 -9.51
C GLY A 41 -6.47 -1.18 -10.52
N THR A 42 -6.70 -0.20 -11.38
CA THR A 42 -5.70 0.27 -12.37
C THR A 42 -4.47 0.85 -11.67
N LEU A 43 -4.66 1.75 -10.71
CA LEU A 43 -3.58 2.37 -9.96
C LEU A 43 -2.72 1.34 -9.24
N TYR A 44 -3.36 0.41 -8.54
CA TYR A 44 -2.68 -0.64 -7.80
C TYR A 44 -1.84 -1.53 -8.72
N ARG A 45 -2.42 -2.05 -9.81
CA ARG A 45 -1.70 -2.91 -10.75
C ARG A 45 -0.54 -2.20 -11.45
N ARG A 46 -0.70 -0.95 -11.85
CA ARG A 46 0.38 -0.15 -12.46
C ARG A 46 1.50 0.14 -11.47
N ALA A 47 1.17 0.46 -10.22
CA ALA A 47 2.18 0.67 -9.17
C ALA A 47 2.95 -0.62 -8.87
N LEU A 48 2.25 -1.76 -8.82
CA LEU A 48 2.85 -3.07 -8.62
C LEU A 48 3.82 -3.43 -9.76
N ALA A 49 3.38 -3.27 -11.00
CA ALA A 49 4.20 -3.53 -12.19
C ALA A 49 5.43 -2.61 -12.26
N GLY A 50 5.24 -1.31 -12.00
CA GLY A 50 6.35 -0.35 -11.98
C GLY A 50 7.34 -0.60 -10.84
N GLY A 51 6.85 -1.03 -9.66
CA GLY A 51 7.69 -1.45 -8.55
C GLY A 51 8.53 -2.68 -8.87
N ALA A 52 7.93 -3.68 -9.53
CA ALA A 52 8.66 -4.86 -9.99
C ALA A 52 9.75 -4.51 -11.00
N GLN A 53 9.43 -3.69 -11.98
CA GLN A 53 10.42 -3.22 -12.95
C GLN A 53 11.60 -2.50 -12.27
N ALA A 54 11.32 -1.61 -11.32
CA ALA A 54 12.34 -0.85 -10.61
C ALA A 54 13.24 -1.71 -9.73
N THR A 55 12.73 -2.82 -9.20
CA THR A 55 13.48 -3.72 -8.30
C THR A 55 14.04 -4.96 -9.00
N GLY A 56 13.82 -5.11 -10.31
CA GLY A 56 14.21 -6.30 -11.07
C GLY A 56 13.42 -7.56 -10.67
N GLY A 57 12.25 -7.38 -10.06
CA GLY A 57 11.38 -8.45 -9.58
C GLY A 57 10.24 -8.77 -10.54
N THR A 58 9.35 -9.64 -10.07
CA THR A 58 8.10 -10.02 -10.75
C THR A 58 6.92 -9.75 -9.82
N THR A 59 5.72 -9.74 -10.36
CA THR A 59 4.49 -9.47 -9.61
C THR A 59 3.45 -10.56 -9.82
N GLY A 60 2.51 -10.63 -8.87
CA GLY A 60 1.38 -11.53 -8.92
C GLY A 60 1.55 -12.80 -8.09
N ILE A 61 0.43 -13.47 -7.86
CA ILE A 61 0.37 -14.73 -7.12
C ILE A 61 0.38 -15.86 -8.15
N ALA A 62 1.53 -16.47 -8.38
CA ALA A 62 1.69 -17.58 -9.32
C ALA A 62 2.82 -18.52 -8.88
N VAL A 63 2.79 -19.75 -9.37
CA VAL A 63 3.85 -20.74 -9.13
C VAL A 63 5.19 -20.22 -9.67
N GLY A 64 6.24 -20.31 -8.85
CA GLY A 64 7.58 -19.83 -9.19
C GLY A 64 7.82 -18.35 -8.84
N GLN A 65 6.80 -17.61 -8.43
CA GLN A 65 6.96 -16.22 -7.96
C GLN A 65 7.37 -16.16 -6.49
N ALA A 66 8.00 -15.06 -6.10
CA ALA A 66 8.27 -14.80 -4.70
C ALA A 66 6.96 -14.70 -3.91
N ALA A 67 6.89 -15.36 -2.75
CA ALA A 67 5.72 -15.30 -1.88
C ALA A 67 5.71 -13.97 -1.08
N ASP A 68 5.62 -12.86 -1.81
CA ASP A 68 5.41 -11.51 -1.29
C ASP A 68 3.91 -11.22 -1.31
N LEU A 69 3.25 -11.37 -0.15
CA LEU A 69 1.80 -11.37 -0.04
C LEU A 69 1.35 -10.31 0.98
N VAL A 70 0.25 -9.67 0.67
CA VAL A 70 -0.45 -8.76 1.58
C VAL A 70 -1.88 -9.24 1.78
N MET A 71 -2.29 -9.38 3.03
CA MET A 71 -3.67 -9.67 3.40
C MET A 71 -4.31 -8.43 4.00
N LEU A 72 -5.48 -8.08 3.48
CA LEU A 72 -6.27 -6.96 3.97
C LEU A 72 -7.21 -7.40 5.10
N GLU A 73 -7.47 -6.50 6.03
CA GLU A 73 -8.58 -6.59 6.98
C GLU A 73 -9.83 -6.03 6.32
N THR A 74 -10.80 -6.90 6.05
CA THR A 74 -12.01 -6.54 5.29
C THR A 74 -13.27 -6.46 6.13
N ASP A 75 -13.15 -6.54 7.46
CA ASP A 75 -14.30 -6.43 8.38
C ASP A 75 -14.82 -4.99 8.53
N ASP A 76 -14.06 -4.00 8.05
CA ASP A 76 -14.48 -2.60 8.06
C ASP A 76 -15.61 -2.36 7.05
N LEU A 77 -16.54 -1.47 7.39
CA LEU A 77 -17.71 -1.12 6.56
C LEU A 77 -17.30 -0.60 5.17
N ALA A 78 -16.12 -0.03 5.01
CA ALA A 78 -15.60 0.40 3.72
C ALA A 78 -15.41 -0.75 2.72
N TYR A 79 -15.34 -2.00 3.20
CA TYR A 79 -15.20 -3.21 2.37
C TYR A 79 -16.48 -4.03 2.29
N ALA A 80 -17.53 -3.68 3.05
CA ALA A 80 -18.77 -4.45 3.10
C ALA A 80 -19.41 -4.59 1.71
N GLY A 81 -19.67 -5.82 1.29
CA GLY A 81 -20.24 -6.15 -0.02
C GLY A 81 -19.32 -5.85 -1.22
N ARG A 82 -18.01 -5.65 -0.99
CA ARG A 82 -17.03 -5.41 -2.04
C ARG A 82 -16.31 -6.70 -2.41
N SER A 83 -15.99 -6.85 -3.70
CA SER A 83 -15.18 -7.93 -4.25
C SER A 83 -14.26 -7.38 -5.34
N ASP A 84 -13.26 -8.16 -5.73
CA ASP A 84 -12.34 -7.87 -6.84
C ASP A 84 -11.78 -6.43 -6.82
N ASP A 85 -11.91 -5.72 -7.91
CA ASP A 85 -11.44 -4.33 -8.03
C ASP A 85 -12.12 -3.36 -7.06
N ALA A 86 -13.34 -3.63 -6.63
CA ALA A 86 -14.01 -2.79 -5.64
C ALA A 86 -13.33 -2.82 -4.26
N LEU A 87 -12.62 -3.90 -3.91
CA LEU A 87 -11.75 -3.94 -2.73
C LEU A 87 -10.55 -2.99 -2.89
N LEU A 88 -9.95 -2.96 -4.08
CA LEU A 88 -8.84 -2.06 -4.38
C LEU A 88 -9.28 -0.58 -4.42
N ASP A 89 -10.47 -0.30 -4.93
CA ASP A 89 -11.06 1.04 -4.83
C ASP A 89 -11.27 1.45 -3.37
N SER A 90 -11.80 0.54 -2.55
CA SER A 90 -11.95 0.82 -1.11
C SER A 90 -10.61 1.04 -0.44
N LEU A 91 -9.60 0.22 -0.70
CA LEU A 91 -8.25 0.37 -0.17
C LEU A 91 -7.68 1.75 -0.49
N VAL A 92 -7.81 2.21 -1.73
CA VAL A 92 -7.22 3.48 -2.18
C VAL A 92 -8.04 4.67 -1.72
N PHE A 93 -9.38 4.63 -1.79
CA PHE A 93 -10.21 5.82 -1.67
C PHE A 93 -11.06 5.91 -0.39
N ALA A 94 -11.38 4.80 0.24
CA ALA A 94 -12.35 4.76 1.34
C ALA A 94 -11.88 3.98 2.59
N GLY A 95 -10.92 3.08 2.44
CA GLY A 95 -10.49 2.17 3.50
C GLY A 95 -9.77 2.87 4.66
N PRO A 96 -9.77 2.24 5.83
CA PRO A 96 -9.04 2.73 6.99
C PRO A 96 -7.54 2.70 6.74
N LYS A 97 -6.80 3.61 7.41
CA LYS A 97 -5.33 3.66 7.33
C LYS A 97 -4.62 2.36 7.73
N ARG A 98 -5.30 1.45 8.43
CA ARG A 98 -4.78 0.16 8.90
C ARG A 98 -5.47 -1.02 8.21
N ALA A 99 -5.71 -0.90 6.90
CA ALA A 99 -6.33 -2.00 6.14
C ALA A 99 -5.41 -3.22 5.98
N ILE A 100 -4.10 -3.09 6.16
CA ILE A 100 -3.15 -4.20 6.02
C ILE A 100 -3.10 -4.98 7.33
N ARG A 101 -3.57 -6.24 7.29
CA ARG A 101 -3.56 -7.15 8.44
C ARG A 101 -2.26 -7.95 8.52
N THR A 102 -1.86 -8.57 7.42
CA THR A 102 -0.70 -9.47 7.42
C THR A 102 0.15 -9.23 6.17
N VAL A 103 1.47 -9.28 6.33
CA VAL A 103 2.41 -9.21 5.21
C VAL A 103 3.42 -10.34 5.32
N TRP A 104 3.59 -11.07 4.21
CA TRP A 104 4.70 -12.00 4.03
C TRP A 104 5.68 -11.44 3.00
N ARG A 105 6.96 -11.60 3.27
CA ARG A 105 8.03 -11.31 2.33
C ARG A 105 8.84 -12.57 2.07
N ARG A 106 8.82 -13.04 0.83
CA ARG A 106 9.42 -14.34 0.43
C ARG A 106 8.98 -15.48 1.37
N GLY A 107 7.70 -15.54 1.68
CA GLY A 107 7.10 -16.52 2.58
C GLY A 107 7.36 -16.30 4.07
N ARG A 108 8.16 -15.29 4.45
CA ARG A 108 8.42 -14.97 5.86
C ARG A 108 7.41 -13.93 6.35
N LEU A 109 6.75 -14.22 7.46
CA LEU A 109 5.86 -13.28 8.14
C LEU A 109 6.64 -12.07 8.65
N VAL A 110 6.23 -10.87 8.24
CA VAL A 110 6.88 -9.60 8.65
C VAL A 110 5.89 -8.62 9.30
N VAL A 111 4.61 -8.74 8.99
CA VAL A 111 3.53 -7.98 9.66
C VAL A 111 2.43 -8.96 10.07
N GLU A 112 1.99 -8.86 11.32
CA GLU A 112 0.90 -9.63 11.89
C GLU A 112 -0.04 -8.69 12.65
N ASN A 113 -1.36 -8.84 12.42
CA ASN A 113 -2.39 -7.98 13.01
C ASN A 113 -2.09 -6.46 12.84
N GLY A 114 -1.62 -6.08 11.65
CA GLY A 114 -1.28 -4.70 11.32
C GLY A 114 0.01 -4.17 11.99
N ARG A 115 0.79 -5.03 12.63
CA ARG A 115 2.01 -4.65 13.35
C ARG A 115 3.22 -5.44 12.86
N HIS A 116 4.32 -4.73 12.58
CA HIS A 116 5.57 -5.39 12.20
C HIS A 116 6.09 -6.25 13.36
N VAL A 117 6.49 -7.50 13.09
CA VAL A 117 6.92 -8.47 14.11
C VAL A 117 8.12 -8.03 14.94
N GLY A 118 8.97 -7.16 14.40
CA GLY A 118 10.11 -6.58 15.10
C GLY A 118 9.86 -5.17 15.67
N ARG A 119 8.60 -4.71 15.75
CA ARG A 119 8.24 -3.32 16.05
C ARG A 119 8.87 -2.80 17.34
N ASP A 120 8.78 -3.55 18.43
CA ASP A 120 9.26 -3.10 19.74
C ASP A 120 10.77 -2.88 19.76
N ALA A 121 11.52 -3.81 19.17
CA ALA A 121 12.97 -3.70 19.07
C ALA A 121 13.39 -2.52 18.18
N ILE A 122 12.66 -2.28 17.08
CA ILE A 122 12.91 -1.17 16.15
C ILE A 122 12.64 0.16 16.87
N GLU A 123 11.50 0.31 17.54
CA GLU A 123 11.16 1.53 18.27
C GLU A 123 12.16 1.84 19.40
N ALA A 124 12.56 0.83 20.15
CA ALA A 124 13.55 1.02 21.21
C ALA A 124 14.91 1.49 20.66
N ARG A 125 15.32 0.94 19.51
CA ARG A 125 16.56 1.38 18.83
C ARG A 125 16.43 2.80 18.30
N TYR A 126 15.29 3.12 17.68
CA TYR A 126 15.02 4.44 17.15
C TYR A 126 15.06 5.51 18.25
N ARG A 127 14.39 5.28 19.40
CA ARG A 127 14.40 6.21 20.53
C ARG A 127 15.81 6.49 21.03
N ARG A 128 16.62 5.44 21.24
CA ARG A 128 18.03 5.61 21.65
C ARG A 128 18.85 6.40 20.63
N ALA A 129 18.65 6.16 19.34
CA ALA A 129 19.37 6.91 18.31
C ALA A 129 18.93 8.38 18.29
N LEU A 130 17.64 8.64 18.50
CA LEU A 130 17.08 9.99 18.55
C LEU A 130 17.63 10.78 19.75
N ASP A 131 17.69 10.15 20.92
CA ASP A 131 18.27 10.76 22.13
C ASP A 131 19.72 11.21 21.87
N VAL A 132 20.53 10.38 21.22
CA VAL A 132 21.91 10.75 20.85
C VAL A 132 21.95 11.93 19.87
N VAL A 133 21.08 11.96 18.88
CA VAL A 133 21.05 13.03 17.85
C VAL A 133 20.55 14.36 18.44
N LEU A 134 19.60 14.30 19.35
CA LEU A 134 19.03 15.51 19.98
C LEU A 134 19.82 16.02 21.18
N GLY A 135 20.92 15.35 21.56
CA GLY A 135 21.82 15.79 22.63
C GLY A 135 21.24 15.60 24.03
N GLY A 136 20.40 14.58 24.22
CA GLY A 136 19.88 14.15 25.52
C GLY A 136 20.94 13.54 26.39
#